data_fc7e0a6c12906636c973c8918635f91f
#
_entry.id   fc7e0a6c12906636c973c8918635f91f
#
_cell.length_a   1.000
_cell.length_b   1.000
_cell.length_c   1.000
_cell.angle_alpha   90.00
_cell.angle_beta   90.00
_cell.angle_gamma   90.00
#
_symmetry.space_group_name_H-M   'P 1'
#
loop_
_entity.id
_entity.type
_entity.pdbx_description
1 polymer ?
#
loop_
_entity_poly.entity_id
_entity_poly.type
_entity_poly.pdbx_seq_one_letter_code
_entity_poly.pdbx_strand_id
1 'polypeptide(L)'
;LLDLVPGHTSVEHAWFKESMKPEKNEFTDRYVWTNSIWVKPGMNCILGISERNGVCAVNFFSHQPALNYGFYKPDKPWQQSTDDEGPRATLAELMKIMRFWLDMGCDGFRVDMASSLIKNDEDGKGNMALWRKVRTFLDEKYPEAVLVSEWMDPEKAIGGGFHMDFCPELFRKEKPYFASEGGCDFSLLAEKYIRHYK
;
A
#
# COMPACT_ATOMS: atom_id res chain seq x y z
N LEU A 1 -17.50 5.65 2.82
CA LEU A 1 -16.09 5.35 2.52
C LEU A 1 -15.97 4.85 1.09
N LEU A 2 -14.88 5.23 0.42
CA LEU A 2 -14.49 4.70 -0.88
C LEU A 2 -13.35 3.71 -0.75
N ASP A 3 -13.28 2.75 -1.68
CA ASP A 3 -12.14 1.84 -1.77
C ASP A 3 -10.97 2.56 -2.46
N LEU A 4 -9.84 2.66 -1.76
CA LEU A 4 -8.62 3.27 -2.24
C LEU A 4 -7.60 2.17 -2.50
N VAL A 5 -7.19 2.04 -3.76
CA VAL A 5 -6.20 1.04 -4.20
C VAL A 5 -4.87 1.75 -4.51
N PRO A 6 -4.03 2.02 -3.48
CA PRO A 6 -2.83 2.82 -3.67
C PRO A 6 -1.63 2.03 -4.19
N GLY A 7 -1.67 0.70 -4.13
CA GLY A 7 -0.50 -0.15 -4.40
C GLY A 7 -0.21 -0.39 -5.88
N HIS A 8 -1.19 -0.21 -6.76
CA HIS A 8 -1.05 -0.55 -8.17
C HIS A 8 -2.06 0.18 -9.06
N THR A 9 -1.89 0.08 -10.35
CA THR A 9 -2.90 0.42 -11.35
C THR A 9 -3.18 -0.77 -12.25
N SER A 10 -4.11 -0.63 -13.22
CA SER A 10 -4.19 -1.56 -14.34
C SER A 10 -3.00 -1.35 -15.29
N VAL A 11 -2.62 -2.41 -16.02
CA VAL A 11 -1.69 -2.31 -17.17
C VAL A 11 -2.23 -1.40 -18.28
N GLU A 12 -3.54 -1.19 -18.32
CA GLU A 12 -4.19 -0.28 -19.27
C GLU A 12 -4.15 1.20 -18.86
N HIS A 13 -3.70 1.50 -17.64
CA HIS A 13 -3.64 2.87 -17.12
C HIS A 13 -2.64 3.72 -17.93
N ALA A 14 -3.00 4.96 -18.20
CA ALA A 14 -2.17 5.88 -18.99
C ALA A 14 -0.76 6.05 -18.38
N TRP A 15 -0.64 6.18 -17.07
CA TRP A 15 0.66 6.27 -16.41
C TRP A 15 1.56 5.06 -16.67
N PHE A 16 0.95 3.85 -16.65
CA PHE A 16 1.73 2.64 -16.90
C PHE A 16 2.21 2.58 -18.35
N LYS A 17 1.33 2.89 -19.31
CA LYS A 17 1.68 2.95 -20.73
C LYS A 17 2.82 3.94 -20.99
N GLU A 18 2.78 5.11 -20.37
CA GLU A 18 3.87 6.08 -20.46
C GLU A 18 5.16 5.58 -19.79
N SER A 19 5.06 4.89 -18.66
CA SER A 19 6.23 4.35 -17.95
C SER A 19 6.94 3.22 -18.71
N MET A 20 6.26 2.58 -19.66
CA MET A 20 6.82 1.51 -20.51
C MET A 20 7.71 2.04 -21.64
N LYS A 21 7.67 3.34 -21.92
CA LYS A 21 8.45 3.95 -22.99
C LYS A 21 9.95 3.97 -22.65
N PRO A 22 10.85 3.82 -23.63
CA PRO A 22 12.29 3.85 -23.38
C PRO A 22 12.81 5.21 -23.00
N GLU A 23 12.15 6.29 -23.46
CA GLU A 23 12.53 7.68 -23.12
C GLU A 23 12.05 8.04 -21.72
N LYS A 24 12.94 8.71 -20.97
CA LYS A 24 12.61 9.21 -19.63
C LYS A 24 11.50 10.26 -19.72
N ASN A 25 10.45 10.07 -18.91
CA ASN A 25 9.32 10.97 -18.77
C ASN A 25 8.85 11.04 -17.30
N GLU A 26 7.84 11.82 -16.98
CA GLU A 26 7.33 12.02 -15.62
C GLU A 26 6.78 10.73 -14.95
N PHE A 27 6.44 9.71 -15.76
CA PHE A 27 5.92 8.43 -15.27
C PHE A 27 6.99 7.34 -15.20
N THR A 28 8.21 7.59 -15.65
CA THR A 28 9.30 6.60 -15.69
C THR A 28 9.53 5.93 -14.34
N ASP A 29 9.50 6.70 -13.27
CA ASP A 29 9.77 6.27 -11.89
C ASP A 29 8.48 6.11 -11.06
N ARG A 30 7.30 6.19 -11.71
CA ARG A 30 5.99 6.02 -11.07
C ARG A 30 5.72 4.58 -10.65
N TYR A 31 6.36 3.61 -11.31
CA TYR A 31 6.25 2.19 -11.04
C TYR A 31 7.60 1.60 -10.66
N VAL A 32 7.57 0.45 -9.99
CA VAL A 32 8.79 -0.26 -9.58
C VAL A 32 9.36 -1.02 -10.77
N TRP A 33 10.43 -0.49 -11.37
CA TRP A 33 11.14 -1.10 -12.48
C TRP A 33 12.58 -1.45 -12.10
N THR A 34 13.07 -2.59 -12.57
CA THR A 34 14.51 -2.85 -12.59
C THR A 34 15.20 -2.07 -13.70
N ASN A 35 16.51 -2.00 -13.67
CA ASN A 35 17.32 -1.31 -14.69
C ASN A 35 17.73 -2.18 -15.86
N SER A 36 17.30 -3.45 -15.90
CA SER A 36 17.59 -4.38 -16.99
C SER A 36 16.58 -5.52 -17.03
N ILE A 37 16.26 -5.99 -18.24
CA ILE A 37 15.41 -7.17 -18.47
C ILE A 37 16.02 -8.46 -17.89
N TRP A 38 17.32 -8.47 -17.62
CA TRP A 38 18.04 -9.60 -17.01
C TRP A 38 18.03 -9.57 -15.49
N VAL A 39 17.57 -8.49 -14.88
CA VAL A 39 17.50 -8.31 -13.44
C VAL A 39 16.07 -8.51 -12.96
N LYS A 40 15.84 -9.58 -12.19
CA LYS A 40 14.55 -9.83 -11.55
C LYS A 40 14.42 -9.01 -10.25
N PRO A 41 13.24 -8.43 -9.95
CA PRO A 41 13.06 -7.58 -8.78
C PRO A 41 13.07 -8.34 -7.44
N GLY A 42 13.08 -9.69 -7.44
CA GLY A 42 12.98 -10.51 -6.21
C GLY A 42 11.54 -10.63 -5.67
N MET A 43 10.57 -10.15 -6.42
CA MET A 43 9.13 -10.23 -6.16
C MET A 43 8.40 -10.59 -7.46
N ASN A 44 7.09 -10.78 -7.41
CA ASN A 44 6.28 -11.01 -8.60
C ASN A 44 6.50 -9.88 -9.63
N CYS A 45 6.59 -10.22 -10.89
CA CYS A 45 6.94 -9.26 -11.94
C CYS A 45 6.32 -9.62 -13.31
N ILE A 46 6.27 -8.62 -14.17
CA ILE A 46 5.87 -8.75 -15.57
C ILE A 46 7.10 -8.62 -16.45
N LEU A 47 7.23 -9.54 -17.41
CA LEU A 47 8.34 -9.58 -18.38
C LEU A 47 7.83 -9.31 -19.79
N GLY A 48 8.66 -8.65 -20.59
CA GLY A 48 8.49 -8.61 -22.06
C GLY A 48 7.31 -7.80 -22.58
N ILE A 49 6.76 -6.88 -21.81
CA ILE A 49 5.60 -6.05 -22.22
C ILE A 49 5.96 -4.59 -22.53
N SER A 50 7.22 -4.21 -22.41
CA SER A 50 7.64 -2.81 -22.57
C SER A 50 8.80 -2.66 -23.54
N GLU A 51 8.92 -1.47 -24.10
CA GLU A 51 10.06 -1.07 -24.94
C GLU A 51 11.27 -0.63 -24.11
N ARG A 52 11.05 -0.30 -22.82
CA ARG A 52 12.16 0.06 -21.93
C ARG A 52 12.93 -1.17 -21.47
N ASN A 53 14.22 -0.98 -21.21
CA ASN A 53 15.08 -2.00 -20.63
C ASN A 53 14.79 -2.12 -19.13
N GLY A 54 13.96 -3.10 -18.75
CA GLY A 54 13.59 -3.33 -17.34
C GLY A 54 12.48 -4.34 -17.18
N VAL A 55 12.28 -4.76 -15.94
CA VAL A 55 11.20 -5.66 -15.51
C VAL A 55 10.35 -4.91 -14.50
N CYS A 56 9.04 -4.89 -14.70
CA CYS A 56 8.13 -4.24 -13.77
C CYS A 56 7.70 -5.20 -12.66
N ALA A 57 7.81 -4.77 -11.41
CA ALA A 57 7.20 -5.47 -10.28
C ALA A 57 5.67 -5.35 -10.33
N VAL A 58 4.97 -6.38 -9.84
CA VAL A 58 3.52 -6.36 -9.67
C VAL A 58 3.16 -6.47 -8.21
N ASN A 59 2.01 -5.95 -7.84
CA ASN A 59 1.57 -5.99 -6.45
C ASN A 59 1.04 -7.38 -6.10
N PHE A 60 0.05 -7.87 -6.80
CA PHE A 60 -0.55 -9.19 -6.58
C PHE A 60 -0.74 -9.96 -7.89
N PHE A 61 -1.59 -9.49 -8.79
CA PHE A 61 -1.84 -10.12 -10.09
C PHE A 61 -0.95 -9.54 -11.19
N SER A 62 -0.76 -10.31 -12.27
CA SER A 62 0.09 -9.92 -13.41
C SER A 62 -0.34 -8.62 -14.10
N HIS A 63 -1.61 -8.24 -13.99
CA HIS A 63 -2.15 -7.00 -14.56
C HIS A 63 -2.15 -5.81 -13.57
N GLN A 64 -1.45 -5.95 -12.44
CA GLN A 64 -1.38 -4.95 -11.36
C GLN A 64 0.06 -4.44 -11.17
N PRO A 65 0.61 -3.65 -12.12
CA PRO A 65 1.95 -3.09 -11.97
C PRO A 65 2.04 -2.24 -10.71
N ALA A 66 3.08 -2.50 -9.90
CA ALA A 66 3.25 -1.90 -8.60
C ALA A 66 3.68 -0.43 -8.71
N LEU A 67 2.93 0.47 -8.08
CA LEU A 67 3.32 1.87 -7.90
C LEU A 67 4.55 1.96 -6.98
N ASN A 68 5.41 2.93 -7.27
CA ASN A 68 6.70 3.09 -6.60
C ASN A 68 6.61 4.07 -5.43
N TYR A 69 6.51 3.55 -4.22
CA TYR A 69 6.65 4.32 -2.97
C TYR A 69 8.05 4.17 -2.35
N GLY A 70 8.95 3.50 -3.07
CA GLY A 70 10.33 3.27 -2.64
C GLY A 70 10.54 1.99 -1.83
N PHE A 71 11.78 1.82 -1.45
CA PHE A 71 12.28 0.72 -0.63
C PHE A 71 12.71 1.26 0.73
N TYR A 72 12.32 0.57 1.81
CA TYR A 72 12.75 0.96 3.17
C TYR A 72 14.25 0.78 3.37
N LYS A 73 14.78 -0.33 2.82
CA LYS A 73 16.22 -0.63 2.82
C LYS A 73 16.64 -0.99 1.39
N PRO A 74 16.96 0.00 0.54
CA PRO A 74 17.48 -0.29 -0.79
C PRO A 74 18.78 -1.08 -0.71
N ASP A 75 18.86 -2.20 -1.42
CA ASP A 75 20.03 -3.08 -1.46
C ASP A 75 20.53 -3.36 -2.90
N LYS A 76 19.84 -2.79 -3.89
CA LYS A 76 20.19 -2.89 -5.31
C LYS A 76 20.26 -1.51 -5.97
N PRO A 77 21.11 -1.31 -7.00
CA PRO A 77 21.29 0.00 -7.64
C PRO A 77 20.05 0.59 -8.32
N TRP A 78 19.06 -0.23 -8.65
CA TRP A 78 17.81 0.20 -9.30
C TRP A 78 16.70 0.53 -8.29
N GLN A 79 16.87 0.20 -7.04
CA GLN A 79 15.91 0.49 -5.98
C GLN A 79 16.02 1.94 -5.54
N GLN A 80 14.91 2.62 -5.52
CA GLN A 80 14.81 3.97 -5.00
C GLN A 80 14.42 3.96 -3.53
N SER A 81 15.04 4.82 -2.74
CA SER A 81 14.62 5.05 -1.36
C SER A 81 13.28 5.78 -1.30
N THR A 82 12.63 5.77 -0.15
CA THR A 82 11.36 6.49 0.07
C THR A 82 11.49 8.01 -0.13
N ASP A 83 12.71 8.54 -0.06
CA ASP A 83 12.99 9.98 -0.15
C ASP A 83 13.44 10.42 -1.56
N ASP A 84 13.59 9.46 -2.49
CA ASP A 84 13.90 9.77 -3.88
C ASP A 84 12.71 10.43 -4.60
N GLU A 85 12.98 11.11 -5.71
CA GLU A 85 12.00 11.91 -6.44
C GLU A 85 10.78 11.12 -6.89
N GLY A 86 10.97 9.92 -7.48
CA GLY A 86 9.91 9.06 -7.97
C GLY A 86 8.92 8.64 -6.87
N PRO A 87 9.38 8.01 -5.77
CA PRO A 87 8.54 7.67 -4.63
C PRO A 87 7.82 8.86 -4.00
N ARG A 88 8.49 10.00 -3.84
CA ARG A 88 7.85 11.22 -3.32
C ARG A 88 6.77 11.75 -4.24
N ALA A 89 7.01 11.74 -5.55
CA ALA A 89 6.01 12.14 -6.53
C ALA A 89 4.79 11.20 -6.53
N THR A 90 5.01 9.89 -6.34
CA THR A 90 3.92 8.90 -6.21
C THR A 90 3.07 9.16 -4.96
N LEU A 91 3.70 9.41 -3.81
CA LEU A 91 2.99 9.75 -2.59
C LEU A 91 2.21 11.07 -2.72
N ALA A 92 2.80 12.08 -3.34
CA ALA A 92 2.12 13.36 -3.58
C ALA A 92 0.87 13.18 -4.46
N GLU A 93 0.94 12.29 -5.46
CA GLU A 93 -0.20 11.99 -6.32
C GLU A 93 -1.31 11.24 -5.57
N LEU A 94 -0.95 10.29 -4.70
CA LEU A 94 -1.92 9.64 -3.81
C LEU A 94 -2.69 10.69 -2.97
N MET A 95 -1.98 11.64 -2.38
CA MET A 95 -2.61 12.70 -1.58
C MET A 95 -3.52 13.61 -2.42
N LYS A 96 -3.19 13.86 -3.70
CA LYS A 96 -4.07 14.60 -4.63
C LYS A 96 -5.35 13.81 -4.94
N ILE A 97 -5.23 12.51 -5.16
CA ILE A 97 -6.38 11.62 -5.40
C ILE A 97 -7.29 11.60 -4.17
N MET A 98 -6.73 11.46 -2.98
CA MET A 98 -7.50 11.49 -1.74
C MET A 98 -8.22 12.83 -1.57
N ARG A 99 -7.51 13.95 -1.79
CA ARG A 99 -8.10 15.30 -1.75
C ARG A 99 -9.29 15.42 -2.68
N PHE A 100 -9.14 15.01 -3.93
CA PHE A 100 -10.21 15.09 -4.92
C PHE A 100 -11.51 14.44 -4.43
N TRP A 101 -11.43 13.24 -3.87
CA TRP A 101 -12.61 12.53 -3.40
C TRP A 101 -13.18 13.12 -2.09
N LEU A 102 -12.33 13.60 -1.19
CA LEU A 102 -12.75 14.27 0.04
C LEU A 102 -13.43 15.61 -0.27
N ASP A 103 -12.92 16.39 -1.22
CA ASP A 103 -13.55 17.62 -1.70
C ASP A 103 -14.92 17.36 -2.36
N MET A 104 -15.11 16.15 -2.91
CA MET A 104 -16.40 15.69 -3.44
C MET A 104 -17.38 15.18 -2.36
N GLY A 105 -16.98 15.20 -1.09
CA GLY A 105 -17.83 14.82 0.04
C GLY A 105 -17.70 13.37 0.50
N CYS A 106 -16.61 12.70 0.15
CA CYS A 106 -16.30 11.37 0.71
C CYS A 106 -15.89 11.49 2.18
N ASP A 107 -16.38 10.59 3.05
CA ASP A 107 -16.06 10.59 4.49
C ASP A 107 -14.74 9.86 4.83
N GLY A 108 -14.06 9.29 3.83
CA GLY A 108 -12.81 8.57 4.05
C GLY A 108 -12.65 7.35 3.16
N PHE A 109 -11.67 6.51 3.48
CA PHE A 109 -11.23 5.42 2.62
C PHE A 109 -11.05 4.11 3.36
N ARG A 110 -11.41 3.01 2.68
CA ARG A 110 -10.86 1.69 2.93
C ARG A 110 -9.64 1.52 2.03
N VAL A 111 -8.49 1.24 2.62
CA VAL A 111 -7.21 1.20 1.90
C VAL A 111 -6.81 -0.24 1.62
N ASP A 112 -6.81 -0.58 0.35
CA ASP A 112 -6.40 -1.90 -0.15
C ASP A 112 -4.92 -2.15 0.12
N MET A 113 -4.59 -3.33 0.68
CA MET A 113 -3.23 -3.81 0.93
C MET A 113 -2.27 -2.74 1.49
N ALA A 114 -2.71 -2.01 2.51
CA ALA A 114 -2.02 -0.85 3.08
C ALA A 114 -0.56 -1.12 3.51
N SER A 115 -0.21 -2.37 3.82
CA SER A 115 1.12 -2.82 4.22
C SER A 115 2.10 -3.02 3.07
N SER A 116 1.66 -2.94 1.81
CA SER A 116 2.43 -3.41 0.65
C SER A 116 3.13 -2.31 -0.15
N LEU A 117 2.97 -1.04 0.22
CA LEU A 117 3.41 0.09 -0.60
C LEU A 117 4.93 0.22 -0.64
N ILE A 118 5.57 0.31 0.51
CA ILE A 118 7.03 0.35 0.63
C ILE A 118 7.58 -1.06 0.63
N LYS A 119 8.59 -1.29 -0.19
CA LYS A 119 9.22 -2.59 -0.37
C LYS A 119 10.42 -2.78 0.56
N ASN A 120 10.87 -4.02 0.78
CA ASN A 120 11.96 -4.38 1.73
C ASN A 120 11.69 -3.81 3.14
N ASP A 121 10.44 -3.90 3.60
CA ASP A 121 9.97 -3.34 4.88
C ASP A 121 9.34 -4.44 5.75
N GLU A 122 10.14 -5.43 6.14
CA GLU A 122 9.69 -6.60 6.90
C GLU A 122 9.01 -6.25 8.22
N ASP A 123 9.52 -5.23 8.91
CA ASP A 123 8.97 -4.75 10.18
C ASP A 123 7.73 -3.84 10.00
N GLY A 124 7.40 -3.40 8.78
CA GLY A 124 6.32 -2.47 8.48
C GLY A 124 6.58 -1.02 8.89
N LYS A 125 7.82 -0.68 9.28
CA LYS A 125 8.18 0.66 9.77
C LYS A 125 8.09 1.72 8.68
N GLY A 126 8.51 1.39 7.47
CA GLY A 126 8.41 2.27 6.31
C GLY A 126 6.96 2.55 5.94
N ASN A 127 6.13 1.51 5.87
CA ASN A 127 4.71 1.65 5.60
C ASN A 127 4.00 2.46 6.70
N MET A 128 4.30 2.23 7.98
CA MET A 128 3.78 3.07 9.05
C MET A 128 4.21 4.54 8.90
N ALA A 129 5.46 4.80 8.57
CA ALA A 129 5.96 6.16 8.37
C ALA A 129 5.28 6.87 7.18
N LEU A 130 5.03 6.14 6.08
CA LEU A 130 4.28 6.66 4.93
C LEU A 130 2.86 7.05 5.33
N TRP A 131 2.14 6.15 6.01
CA TRP A 131 0.75 6.41 6.40
C TRP A 131 0.62 7.49 7.46
N ARG A 132 1.59 7.68 8.35
CA ARG A 132 1.65 8.84 9.24
C ARG A 132 1.76 10.16 8.49
N LYS A 133 2.53 10.21 7.38
CA LYS A 133 2.56 11.40 6.51
C LYS A 133 1.18 11.68 5.90
N VAL A 134 0.49 10.63 5.45
CA VAL A 134 -0.89 10.74 4.95
C VAL A 134 -1.84 11.19 6.06
N ARG A 135 -1.74 10.60 7.27
CA ARG A 135 -2.58 10.99 8.42
C ARG A 135 -2.38 12.46 8.78
N THR A 136 -1.14 12.93 8.87
CA THR A 136 -0.84 14.34 9.12
C THR A 136 -1.51 15.26 8.09
N PHE A 137 -1.41 14.93 6.81
CA PHE A 137 -2.10 15.67 5.74
C PHE A 137 -3.62 15.69 5.93
N LEU A 138 -4.22 14.57 6.34
CA LEU A 138 -5.66 14.49 6.59
C LEU A 138 -6.05 15.30 7.83
N ASP A 139 -5.31 15.17 8.93
CA ASP A 139 -5.58 15.92 10.18
C ASP A 139 -5.59 17.44 9.98
N GLU A 140 -4.71 17.93 9.11
CA GLU A 140 -4.62 19.36 8.80
C GLU A 140 -5.79 19.87 7.94
N LYS A 141 -6.33 19.05 7.05
CA LYS A 141 -7.28 19.51 6.01
C LYS A 141 -8.63 18.84 6.08
N TYR A 142 -8.69 17.61 6.55
CA TYR A 142 -9.88 16.75 6.57
C TYR A 142 -9.93 15.94 7.88
N PRO A 143 -9.99 16.62 9.06
CA PRO A 143 -9.84 15.96 10.36
C PRO A 143 -10.90 14.89 10.64
N GLU A 144 -12.09 15.00 9.99
CA GLU A 144 -13.17 14.02 10.12
C GLU A 144 -13.00 12.80 9.18
N ALA A 145 -11.99 12.81 8.29
CA ALA A 145 -11.79 11.72 7.33
C ALA A 145 -11.31 10.44 8.01
N VAL A 146 -12.01 9.34 7.74
CA VAL A 146 -11.74 8.03 8.32
C VAL A 146 -10.86 7.18 7.40
N LEU A 147 -9.87 6.49 7.98
CA LEU A 147 -9.06 5.49 7.30
C LEU A 147 -9.29 4.11 7.91
N VAL A 148 -9.65 3.15 7.07
CA VAL A 148 -9.73 1.72 7.40
C VAL A 148 -8.69 0.99 6.58
N SER A 149 -7.79 0.24 7.20
CA SER A 149 -6.75 -0.49 6.48
C SER A 149 -7.16 -1.92 6.17
N GLU A 150 -6.63 -2.44 5.07
CA GLU A 150 -6.44 -3.86 4.86
C GLU A 150 -4.96 -4.16 5.08
N TRP A 151 -4.57 -4.22 6.35
CA TRP A 151 -3.19 -4.52 6.76
C TRP A 151 -3.06 -5.89 7.40
N MET A 152 -4.12 -6.32 8.08
CA MET A 152 -4.16 -7.56 8.85
C MET A 152 -3.18 -7.57 10.05
N ASP A 153 -2.80 -6.39 10.54
CA ASP A 153 -1.96 -6.16 11.72
C ASP A 153 -2.43 -4.86 12.39
N PRO A 154 -3.44 -4.92 13.29
CA PRO A 154 -4.03 -3.73 13.89
C PRO A 154 -3.03 -2.86 14.65
N GLU A 155 -2.00 -3.44 15.27
CA GLU A 155 -0.98 -2.68 15.99
C GLU A 155 -0.21 -1.76 15.04
N LYS A 156 0.25 -2.29 13.90
CA LYS A 156 0.95 -1.50 12.88
C LYS A 156 0.02 -0.52 12.18
N ALA A 157 -1.20 -0.93 11.88
CA ALA A 157 -2.19 -0.08 11.24
C ALA A 157 -2.49 1.17 12.09
N ILE A 158 -2.84 1.00 13.35
CA ILE A 158 -3.07 2.10 14.29
C ILE A 158 -1.77 2.92 14.46
N GLY A 159 -0.63 2.25 14.59
CA GLY A 159 0.69 2.90 14.62
C GLY A 159 1.00 3.71 13.37
N GLY A 160 0.40 3.37 12.22
CA GLY A 160 0.45 4.12 10.95
C GLY A 160 -0.56 5.26 10.85
N GLY A 161 -1.51 5.38 11.79
CA GLY A 161 -2.52 6.43 11.80
C GLY A 161 -3.88 6.04 11.20
N PHE A 162 -4.14 4.75 11.01
CA PHE A 162 -5.46 4.25 10.66
C PHE A 162 -6.37 4.23 11.89
N HIS A 163 -7.67 4.37 11.68
CA HIS A 163 -8.69 4.27 12.73
C HIS A 163 -9.10 2.83 12.99
N MET A 164 -9.06 1.99 11.97
CA MET A 164 -9.50 0.59 12.01
C MET A 164 -8.65 -0.25 11.07
N ASP A 165 -8.59 -1.55 11.36
CA ASP A 165 -7.98 -2.56 10.50
C ASP A 165 -8.84 -3.81 10.44
N PHE A 166 -8.64 -4.62 9.41
CA PHE A 166 -9.25 -5.93 9.33
C PHE A 166 -8.57 -6.88 10.32
N CYS A 167 -9.36 -7.61 11.07
CA CYS A 167 -8.86 -8.62 11.99
C CYS A 167 -8.84 -10.00 11.33
N PRO A 168 -7.67 -10.51 10.89
CA PRO A 168 -7.57 -11.78 10.19
C PRO A 168 -7.95 -12.98 11.07
N GLU A 169 -7.82 -12.80 12.38
CA GLU A 169 -8.12 -13.87 13.33
C GLU A 169 -9.62 -14.21 13.41
N LEU A 170 -10.47 -13.26 13.05
CA LEU A 170 -11.91 -13.51 12.91
C LEU A 170 -12.25 -14.45 11.74
N PHE A 171 -11.37 -14.55 10.74
CA PHE A 171 -11.62 -15.30 9.51
C PHE A 171 -10.83 -16.62 9.43
N ARG A 172 -9.90 -16.89 10.36
CA ARG A 172 -9.14 -18.15 10.37
C ARG A 172 -9.94 -19.24 11.03
N LYS A 173 -10.37 -20.24 10.24
CA LYS A 173 -11.09 -21.44 10.68
C LYS A 173 -10.39 -22.27 11.76
N GLU A 174 -9.12 -22.04 12.00
CA GLU A 174 -8.28 -22.83 12.90
C GLU A 174 -8.25 -22.30 14.33
N LYS A 175 -8.93 -21.19 14.63
CA LYS A 175 -8.96 -20.62 15.98
C LYS A 175 -10.33 -20.73 16.64
N PRO A 176 -10.36 -21.05 17.96
CA PRO A 176 -11.58 -21.39 18.69
C PRO A 176 -12.57 -20.24 18.90
N TYR A 177 -12.35 -19.09 18.28
CA TYR A 177 -13.26 -17.93 18.39
C TYR A 177 -14.58 -18.15 17.67
N PHE A 178 -14.60 -19.04 16.68
CA PHE A 178 -15.81 -19.53 16.03
C PHE A 178 -16.01 -20.99 16.45
N ALA A 179 -16.55 -21.21 17.64
CA ALA A 179 -16.94 -22.55 18.04
C ALA A 179 -18.00 -23.10 17.10
N SER A 180 -17.86 -24.36 16.70
CA SER A 180 -18.68 -25.02 15.70
C SER A 180 -20.17 -25.14 16.03
N GLU A 181 -20.60 -24.72 17.21
CA GLU A 181 -21.97 -24.80 17.68
C GLU A 181 -22.44 -23.54 18.43
N GLY A 182 -22.49 -22.40 17.73
CA GLY A 182 -23.41 -21.35 18.15
C GLY A 182 -22.84 -20.13 18.83
N GLY A 183 -21.60 -19.71 18.57
CA GLY A 183 -21.21 -18.39 19.04
C GLY A 183 -19.73 -18.02 18.84
N CYS A 184 -19.50 -16.76 18.49
CA CYS A 184 -18.17 -16.17 18.59
C CYS A 184 -17.91 -15.83 20.07
N ASP A 185 -16.84 -16.37 20.66
CA ASP A 185 -16.42 -15.93 21.98
C ASP A 185 -15.69 -14.60 21.91
N PHE A 186 -16.47 -13.52 21.86
CA PHE A 186 -15.98 -12.16 21.86
C PHE A 186 -15.18 -11.78 23.11
N SER A 187 -15.31 -12.51 24.22
CA SER A 187 -14.57 -12.21 25.43
C SER A 187 -13.09 -12.52 25.28
N LEU A 188 -12.73 -13.64 24.67
CA LEU A 188 -11.35 -14.01 24.36
C LEU A 188 -10.73 -13.06 23.33
N LEU A 189 -11.52 -12.64 22.35
CA LEU A 189 -11.09 -11.66 21.35
C LEU A 189 -10.84 -10.29 22.02
N ALA A 190 -11.80 -9.84 22.84
CA ALA A 190 -11.69 -8.57 23.54
C ALA A 190 -10.52 -8.55 24.55
N GLU A 191 -10.27 -9.62 25.29
CA GLU A 191 -9.11 -9.71 26.20
C GLU A 191 -7.79 -9.56 25.47
N LYS A 192 -7.65 -10.20 24.31
CA LYS A 192 -6.43 -10.12 23.53
C LYS A 192 -6.19 -8.71 23.01
N TYR A 193 -7.21 -8.06 22.46
CA TYR A 193 -7.08 -6.73 21.86
C TYR A 193 -7.08 -5.59 22.90
N ILE A 194 -7.88 -5.67 23.95
CA ILE A 194 -7.88 -4.65 25.04
C ILE A 194 -6.54 -4.59 25.77
N ARG A 195 -5.79 -5.69 25.87
CA ARG A 195 -4.44 -5.67 26.47
C ARG A 195 -3.43 -4.91 25.62
N HIS A 196 -3.64 -4.78 24.32
CA HIS A 196 -2.74 -4.05 23.43
C HIS A 196 -3.07 -2.55 23.34
N TYR A 197 -4.28 -2.14 23.76
CA TYR A 197 -4.77 -0.76 23.63
C TYR A 197 -4.90 -0.01 24.96
N LYS A 198 -4.38 -0.58 26.05
CA LYS A 198 -4.17 0.09 27.33
C LYS A 198 -2.72 0.49 27.48
#